data_d64b5403eb8331b678a9301619afed5c
#
_entry.id   d64b5403eb8331b678a9301619afed5c
#
_cell.length_a   1.000
_cell.length_b   1.000
_cell.length_c   1.000
_cell.angle_alpha   90.00
_cell.angle_beta   90.00
_cell.angle_gamma   90.00
#
_symmetry.space_group_name_H-M   'P 1'
#
loop_
_entity.id
_entity.type
_entity.pdbx_description
1 polymer ?
#
loop_
_entity_poly.entity_id
_entity_poly.type
_entity_poly.pdbx_seq_one_letter_code
_entity_poly.pdbx_strand_id
1 'polypeptide(L)'
;MNFLELDTLRQLFEHSLDQQTRYHLTPPRLIEAMRYSLKNGGKRLRPVMLLAVLAIQSEDLVKCGLKTAIALEYIHTYSLIHDDLPAMDNDDLRRGQATNHKRFGEGLAILAGDALLTDAFQVLVSDDLLDDCTKLALIDQLSQAAGSWGMVAGQVGDIEAEQTPVDYQGLKQIHDQKTGALFRFALEAGAIIGGADARTCQALRQFGRHFGLAYQIHNDLMDVLGSQEVTGKVTQADQALTKSTYPSLLGLQGAKEALAVEVSAASQILEDLAKESGRPYQILGGILDYLTLPSAK
;
A
#
# COMPACT_ATOMS: atom_id res chain seq x y z
N MET A 1 2.84 29.02 -5.47
CA MET A 1 3.59 27.96 -4.78
C MET A 1 3.71 26.79 -5.73
N ASN A 2 4.94 26.37 -6.09
CA ASN A 2 5.15 25.14 -6.84
C ASN A 2 5.01 23.99 -5.82
N PHE A 3 3.91 23.26 -5.89
CA PHE A 3 3.75 22.06 -5.05
C PHE A 3 4.64 20.95 -5.61
N LEU A 4 5.26 20.17 -4.69
CA LEU A 4 6.04 19.00 -5.07
C LEU A 4 5.12 18.01 -5.81
N GLU A 5 5.46 17.69 -7.05
CA GLU A 5 4.74 16.69 -7.84
C GLU A 5 4.92 15.29 -7.23
N LEU A 6 3.96 14.40 -7.44
CA LEU A 6 4.01 13.02 -6.92
C LEU A 6 5.29 12.29 -7.32
N ASP A 7 5.80 12.53 -8.52
CA ASP A 7 7.08 11.95 -8.99
C ASP A 7 8.29 12.46 -8.20
N THR A 8 8.30 13.73 -7.80
CA THR A 8 9.36 14.29 -6.93
C THR A 8 9.33 13.63 -5.55
N LEU A 9 8.14 13.46 -4.97
CA LEU A 9 7.97 12.76 -3.69
C LEU A 9 8.43 11.29 -3.79
N ARG A 10 8.13 10.62 -4.89
CA ARG A 10 8.58 9.26 -5.17
C ARG A 10 10.12 9.17 -5.25
N GLN A 11 10.76 10.09 -5.99
CA GLN A 11 12.22 10.12 -6.12
C GLN A 11 12.90 10.39 -4.77
N LEU A 12 12.36 11.32 -3.98
CA LEU A 12 12.85 11.61 -2.62
C LEU A 12 12.74 10.39 -1.72
N PHE A 13 11.60 9.69 -1.76
CA PHE A 13 11.39 8.45 -1.03
C PHE A 13 12.40 7.36 -1.43
N GLU A 14 12.55 7.08 -2.73
CA GLU A 14 13.47 6.05 -3.23
C GLU A 14 14.93 6.33 -2.83
N HIS A 15 15.34 7.60 -2.90
CA HIS A 15 16.66 8.00 -2.41
C HIS A 15 16.83 7.72 -0.92
N SER A 16 15.84 8.09 -0.10
CA SER A 16 15.87 7.89 1.35
C SER A 16 15.84 6.40 1.72
N LEU A 17 15.04 5.59 0.99
CA LEU A 17 14.99 4.16 1.15
C LEU A 17 16.34 3.50 0.87
N ASP A 18 17.04 3.92 -0.20
CA ASP A 18 18.37 3.39 -0.52
C ASP A 18 19.41 3.73 0.56
N GLN A 19 19.35 4.92 1.15
CA GLN A 19 20.22 5.31 2.27
C GLN A 19 19.93 4.49 3.53
N GLN A 20 18.66 4.32 3.88
CA GLN A 20 18.24 3.60 5.08
C GLN A 20 18.62 2.11 5.03
N THR A 21 18.65 1.50 3.87
CA THR A 21 18.98 0.06 3.70
C THR A 21 20.49 -0.23 3.67
N ARG A 22 21.34 0.69 4.11
CA ARG A 22 22.81 0.51 4.21
C ARG A 22 23.18 -0.01 5.61
N TYR A 23 22.89 -1.27 5.87
CA TYR A 23 23.22 -1.92 7.14
C TYR A 23 24.72 -2.30 7.18
N HIS A 24 25.40 -2.01 8.31
CA HIS A 24 26.83 -2.28 8.48
C HIS A 24 27.14 -3.56 9.27
N LEU A 25 26.19 -4.06 10.07
CA LEU A 25 26.40 -5.20 10.99
C LEU A 25 25.55 -6.42 10.70
N THR A 26 24.73 -6.39 9.66
CA THR A 26 23.82 -7.47 9.28
C THR A 26 24.53 -8.48 8.38
N PRO A 27 24.23 -9.79 8.46
CA PRO A 27 24.75 -10.77 7.52
C PRO A 27 24.53 -10.36 6.07
N PRO A 28 25.56 -10.36 5.21
CA PRO A 28 25.44 -9.80 3.84
C PRO A 28 24.31 -10.42 3.00
N ARG A 29 24.08 -11.73 3.14
CA ARG A 29 23.02 -12.42 2.40
C ARG A 29 21.61 -11.98 2.83
N LEU A 30 21.41 -11.66 4.12
CA LEU A 30 20.13 -11.15 4.61
C LEU A 30 19.87 -9.75 4.03
N ILE A 31 20.88 -8.87 4.07
CA ILE A 31 20.78 -7.54 3.44
C ILE A 31 20.44 -7.67 1.94
N GLU A 32 21.13 -8.58 1.24
CA GLU A 32 20.87 -8.79 -0.21
C GLU A 32 19.43 -9.22 -0.45
N ALA A 33 18.89 -10.15 0.34
CA ALA A 33 17.51 -10.63 0.21
C ALA A 33 16.49 -9.53 0.51
N MET A 34 16.68 -8.73 1.59
CA MET A 34 15.81 -7.59 1.94
C MET A 34 15.83 -6.53 0.83
N ARG A 35 17.02 -6.10 0.42
CA ARG A 35 17.18 -5.07 -0.63
C ARG A 35 16.66 -5.51 -1.99
N TYR A 36 16.78 -6.79 -2.31
CA TYR A 36 16.25 -7.34 -3.55
C TYR A 36 14.76 -7.07 -3.68
N SER A 37 13.96 -7.41 -2.66
CA SER A 37 12.51 -7.16 -2.69
C SER A 37 12.16 -5.67 -2.58
N LEU A 38 12.86 -4.91 -1.75
CA LEU A 38 12.66 -3.46 -1.64
C LEU A 38 12.94 -2.73 -2.96
N LYS A 39 13.94 -3.17 -3.74
CA LYS A 39 14.34 -2.56 -5.01
C LYS A 39 13.61 -3.11 -6.24
N ASN A 40 12.79 -4.13 -6.08
CA ASN A 40 12.05 -4.76 -7.18
C ASN A 40 10.93 -3.86 -7.74
N GLY A 41 11.12 -2.54 -7.70
CA GLY A 41 10.20 -1.57 -8.27
C GLY A 41 8.87 -1.45 -7.52
N GLY A 42 7.88 -0.92 -8.22
CA GLY A 42 6.53 -0.70 -7.72
C GLY A 42 6.10 0.76 -7.84
N LYS A 43 4.79 1.01 -7.71
CA LYS A 43 4.20 2.36 -7.83
C LYS A 43 4.50 3.25 -6.62
N ARG A 44 4.97 2.68 -5.50
CA ARG A 44 5.22 3.38 -4.22
C ARG A 44 4.04 4.23 -3.74
N LEU A 45 2.83 3.80 -4.02
CA LEU A 45 1.63 4.59 -3.71
C LEU A 45 1.52 4.93 -2.21
N ARG A 46 1.75 3.94 -1.33
CA ARG A 46 1.62 4.13 0.12
C ARG A 46 2.58 5.18 0.68
N PRO A 47 3.90 5.08 0.48
CA PRO A 47 4.83 6.12 0.93
C PRO A 47 4.58 7.47 0.25
N VAL A 48 4.24 7.51 -1.03
CA VAL A 48 3.95 8.75 -1.75
C VAL A 48 2.69 9.43 -1.21
N MET A 49 1.64 8.68 -0.87
CA MET A 49 0.42 9.23 -0.26
C MET A 49 0.71 9.89 1.10
N LEU A 50 1.51 9.24 1.95
CA LEU A 50 1.95 9.81 3.22
C LEU A 50 2.67 11.15 3.01
N LEU A 51 3.66 11.16 2.13
CA LEU A 51 4.46 12.35 1.84
C LEU A 51 3.62 13.45 1.16
N ALA A 52 2.65 13.08 0.32
CA ALA A 52 1.74 14.04 -0.32
C ALA A 52 0.85 14.75 0.72
N VAL A 53 0.34 14.04 1.74
CA VAL A 53 -0.40 14.66 2.85
C VAL A 53 0.47 15.68 3.57
N LEU A 54 1.75 15.39 3.81
CA LEU A 54 2.69 16.33 4.42
C LEU A 54 2.98 17.52 3.51
N ALA A 55 3.21 17.30 2.22
CA ALA A 55 3.44 18.37 1.25
C ALA A 55 2.25 19.33 1.15
N ILE A 56 1.02 18.84 1.28
CA ILE A 56 -0.20 19.65 1.35
C ILE A 56 -0.19 20.55 2.61
N GLN A 57 0.36 20.08 3.73
CA GLN A 57 0.48 20.87 4.94
C GLN A 57 1.61 21.90 4.83
N SER A 58 2.81 21.44 4.53
CA SER A 58 4.01 22.22 4.24
C SER A 58 5.08 21.34 3.61
N GLU A 59 5.79 21.85 2.58
CA GLU A 59 6.91 21.14 1.96
C GLU A 59 8.02 20.81 2.98
N ASP A 60 8.23 21.66 3.98
CA ASP A 60 9.23 21.44 5.03
C ASP A 60 8.93 20.19 5.88
N LEU A 61 7.67 19.78 5.98
CA LEU A 61 7.26 18.61 6.75
C LEU A 61 7.52 17.27 6.02
N VAL A 62 7.74 17.30 4.72
CA VAL A 62 7.95 16.07 3.92
C VAL A 62 9.12 15.24 4.47
N LYS A 63 10.21 15.90 4.89
CA LYS A 63 11.36 15.22 5.50
C LYS A 63 11.04 14.49 6.79
N CYS A 64 10.07 14.99 7.58
CA CYS A 64 9.64 14.37 8.84
C CYS A 64 8.85 13.08 8.62
N GLY A 65 8.31 12.86 7.41
CA GLY A 65 7.59 11.64 7.06
C GLY A 65 8.43 10.53 6.43
N LEU A 66 9.69 10.79 6.09
CA LEU A 66 10.49 9.85 5.30
C LEU A 66 10.73 8.53 6.02
N LYS A 67 11.10 8.53 7.30
CA LYS A 67 11.30 7.30 8.08
C LYS A 67 9.98 6.53 8.27
N THR A 68 8.88 7.24 8.51
CA THR A 68 7.54 6.62 8.60
C THR A 68 7.14 6.00 7.26
N ALA A 69 7.41 6.66 6.14
CA ALA A 69 7.17 6.14 4.79
C ALA A 69 8.02 4.88 4.50
N ILE A 70 9.28 4.85 4.96
CA ILE A 70 10.17 3.68 4.87
C ILE A 70 9.64 2.53 5.74
N ALA A 71 9.24 2.80 6.97
CA ALA A 71 8.65 1.79 7.85
C ALA A 71 7.41 1.15 7.23
N LEU A 72 6.53 1.96 6.65
CA LEU A 72 5.35 1.49 5.93
C LEU A 72 5.72 0.62 4.72
N GLU A 73 6.73 0.99 3.95
CA GLU A 73 7.17 0.19 2.80
C GLU A 73 7.87 -1.10 3.24
N TYR A 74 8.55 -1.12 4.39
CA TYR A 74 9.07 -2.35 4.99
C TYR A 74 7.95 -3.32 5.33
N ILE A 75 6.89 -2.82 5.99
CA ILE A 75 5.68 -3.61 6.29
C ILE A 75 5.06 -4.15 5.00
N HIS A 76 4.88 -3.32 3.99
CA HIS A 76 4.34 -3.77 2.72
C HIS A 76 5.24 -4.80 2.03
N THR A 77 6.57 -4.60 2.06
CA THR A 77 7.50 -5.49 1.37
C THR A 77 7.62 -6.84 2.05
N TYR A 78 7.64 -6.90 3.40
CA TYR A 78 7.64 -8.18 4.09
C TYR A 78 6.39 -8.98 3.74
N SER A 79 5.22 -8.33 3.70
CA SER A 79 3.98 -9.02 3.38
C SER A 79 4.01 -9.64 1.98
N LEU A 80 4.62 -8.95 1.00
CA LEU A 80 4.80 -9.51 -0.34
C LEU A 80 5.79 -10.69 -0.36
N ILE A 81 6.87 -10.63 0.41
CA ILE A 81 7.86 -11.74 0.49
C ILE A 81 7.18 -12.99 1.06
N HIS A 82 6.39 -12.83 2.14
CA HIS A 82 5.71 -13.95 2.77
C HIS A 82 4.54 -14.47 1.93
N ASP A 83 3.82 -13.58 1.27
CA ASP A 83 2.71 -13.91 0.36
C ASP A 83 3.17 -14.81 -0.79
N ASP A 84 4.37 -14.54 -1.33
CA ASP A 84 4.98 -15.32 -2.42
C ASP A 84 5.44 -16.73 -2.02
N LEU A 85 5.55 -17.08 -0.73
CA LEU A 85 6.08 -18.36 -0.26
C LEU A 85 5.23 -19.56 -0.72
N PRO A 86 5.82 -20.77 -0.84
CA PRO A 86 5.10 -21.98 -1.22
C PRO A 86 3.92 -22.36 -0.32
N ALA A 87 3.95 -21.92 0.95
CA ALA A 87 2.85 -22.13 1.90
C ALA A 87 1.71 -21.11 1.77
N MET A 88 1.85 -20.12 0.88
CA MET A 88 0.93 -19.05 0.59
C MET A 88 0.54 -19.12 -0.90
N ASP A 89 0.73 -18.05 -1.67
CA ASP A 89 0.36 -17.98 -3.10
C ASP A 89 1.29 -18.82 -4.01
N ASN A 90 2.48 -19.22 -3.54
CA ASN A 90 3.50 -19.98 -4.28
C ASN A 90 3.87 -19.33 -5.63
N ASP A 91 4.01 -18.03 -5.65
CA ASP A 91 4.33 -17.26 -6.85
C ASP A 91 5.82 -17.39 -7.23
N ASP A 92 6.10 -17.71 -8.49
CA ASP A 92 7.47 -17.78 -9.02
C ASP A 92 8.02 -16.41 -9.40
N LEU A 93 7.14 -15.50 -9.82
CA LEU A 93 7.49 -14.17 -10.33
C LEU A 93 6.66 -13.07 -9.67
N ARG A 94 7.34 -11.97 -9.31
CA ARG A 94 6.70 -10.73 -8.88
C ARG A 94 7.28 -9.55 -9.64
N ARG A 95 6.42 -8.78 -10.32
CA ARG A 95 6.83 -7.65 -11.17
C ARG A 95 7.87 -8.05 -12.23
N GLY A 96 7.72 -9.25 -12.79
CA GLY A 96 8.59 -9.78 -13.84
C GLY A 96 9.95 -10.30 -13.35
N GLN A 97 10.22 -10.30 -12.04
CA GLN A 97 11.45 -10.86 -11.45
C GLN A 97 11.12 -12.07 -10.56
N ALA A 98 12.08 -12.97 -10.38
CA ALA A 98 11.93 -14.11 -9.49
C ALA A 98 11.57 -13.64 -8.07
N THR A 99 10.64 -14.34 -7.40
CA THR A 99 10.28 -14.07 -6.02
C THR A 99 11.47 -14.35 -5.08
N ASN A 100 11.41 -13.78 -3.87
CA ASN A 100 12.53 -13.85 -2.93
C ASN A 100 12.91 -15.30 -2.61
N HIS A 101 11.92 -16.17 -2.35
CA HIS A 101 12.15 -17.57 -2.04
C HIS A 101 12.74 -18.36 -3.21
N LYS A 102 12.41 -18.01 -4.46
CA LYS A 102 13.01 -18.64 -5.65
C LYS A 102 14.49 -18.25 -5.80
N ARG A 103 14.84 -17.01 -5.46
CA ARG A 103 16.21 -16.50 -5.60
C ARG A 103 17.13 -16.90 -4.45
N PHE A 104 16.63 -16.87 -3.22
CA PHE A 104 17.46 -17.02 -2.01
C PHE A 104 17.15 -18.26 -1.19
N GLY A 105 16.07 -18.97 -1.51
CA GLY A 105 15.52 -20.08 -0.75
C GLY A 105 14.52 -19.65 0.32
N GLU A 106 13.62 -20.57 0.68
CA GLU A 106 12.47 -20.28 1.56
C GLU A 106 12.91 -19.76 2.94
N GLY A 107 13.88 -20.43 3.58
CA GLY A 107 14.33 -20.03 4.93
C GLY A 107 14.87 -18.59 4.96
N LEU A 108 15.64 -18.17 3.95
CA LEU A 108 16.16 -16.81 3.91
C LEU A 108 15.08 -15.80 3.53
N ALA A 109 14.11 -16.17 2.70
CA ALA A 109 12.96 -15.33 2.39
C ALA A 109 12.09 -15.06 3.63
N ILE A 110 11.81 -16.11 4.44
CA ILE A 110 11.11 -15.95 5.73
C ILE A 110 11.87 -14.95 6.62
N LEU A 111 13.17 -15.17 6.83
CA LEU A 111 13.98 -14.30 7.68
C LEU A 111 14.11 -12.87 7.13
N ALA A 112 14.12 -12.68 5.82
CA ALA A 112 14.12 -11.35 5.21
C ALA A 112 12.81 -10.61 5.48
N GLY A 113 11.67 -11.30 5.42
CA GLY A 113 10.37 -10.76 5.81
C GLY A 113 10.31 -10.40 7.29
N ASP A 114 10.73 -11.31 8.18
CA ASP A 114 10.78 -11.09 9.64
C ASP A 114 11.65 -9.89 10.01
N ALA A 115 12.82 -9.76 9.35
CA ALA A 115 13.72 -8.64 9.56
C ALA A 115 13.06 -7.32 9.13
N LEU A 116 12.44 -7.24 7.94
CA LEU A 116 11.74 -6.04 7.48
C LEU A 116 10.58 -5.67 8.42
N LEU A 117 9.79 -6.65 8.87
CA LEU A 117 8.70 -6.43 9.81
C LEU A 117 9.21 -5.79 11.11
N THR A 118 10.28 -6.34 11.68
CA THR A 118 10.84 -5.86 12.95
C THR A 118 11.53 -4.50 12.78
N ASP A 119 12.33 -4.36 11.71
CA ASP A 119 13.07 -3.13 11.39
C ASP A 119 12.15 -1.95 11.10
N ALA A 120 10.91 -2.18 10.64
CA ALA A 120 9.93 -1.12 10.44
C ALA A 120 9.69 -0.32 11.74
N PHE A 121 9.55 -1.00 12.87
CA PHE A 121 9.37 -0.34 14.17
C PHE A 121 10.66 0.32 14.66
N GLN A 122 11.82 -0.30 14.39
CA GLN A 122 13.10 0.30 14.72
C GLN A 122 13.33 1.62 13.95
N VAL A 123 12.96 1.66 12.67
CA VAL A 123 13.05 2.88 11.86
C VAL A 123 12.20 4.01 12.44
N LEU A 124 10.96 3.73 12.89
CA LEU A 124 10.10 4.71 13.54
C LEU A 124 10.69 5.24 14.84
N VAL A 125 11.16 4.34 15.72
CA VAL A 125 11.76 4.72 17.00
C VAL A 125 13.00 5.59 16.82
N SER A 126 13.81 5.30 15.79
CA SER A 126 15.05 6.03 15.50
C SER A 126 14.85 7.38 14.81
N ASP A 127 13.62 7.85 14.63
CA ASP A 127 13.38 9.14 13.96
C ASP A 127 13.64 10.31 14.89
N ASP A 128 14.71 11.07 14.63
CA ASP A 128 15.11 12.23 15.41
C ASP A 128 14.31 13.51 15.04
N LEU A 129 13.49 13.46 14.00
CA LEU A 129 12.67 14.59 13.56
C LEU A 129 11.28 14.60 14.18
N LEU A 130 10.89 13.51 14.86
CA LEU A 130 9.60 13.36 15.52
C LEU A 130 9.77 13.30 17.05
N ASP A 131 8.82 13.90 17.76
CA ASP A 131 8.73 13.74 19.21
C ASP A 131 8.23 12.35 19.62
N ASP A 132 8.44 11.96 20.88
CA ASP A 132 8.12 10.63 21.36
C ASP A 132 6.62 10.31 21.35
N CYS A 133 5.76 11.33 21.56
CA CYS A 133 4.30 11.14 21.50
C CYS A 133 3.86 10.80 20.08
N THR A 134 4.38 11.51 19.09
CA THR A 134 4.14 11.26 17.67
C THR A 134 4.64 9.86 17.26
N LYS A 135 5.87 9.48 17.68
CA LYS A 135 6.40 8.13 17.42
C LYS A 135 5.50 7.04 17.99
N LEU A 136 5.06 7.17 19.25
CA LEU A 136 4.15 6.21 19.87
C LEU A 136 2.82 6.10 19.15
N ALA A 137 2.24 7.21 18.73
CA ALA A 137 1.00 7.21 17.96
C ALA A 137 1.17 6.50 16.61
N LEU A 138 2.29 6.72 15.91
CA LEU A 138 2.60 6.06 14.63
C LEU A 138 2.85 4.56 14.80
N ILE A 139 3.54 4.14 15.87
CA ILE A 139 3.78 2.73 16.19
C ILE A 139 2.45 2.02 16.49
N ASP A 140 1.60 2.62 17.32
CA ASP A 140 0.27 2.09 17.62
C ASP A 140 -0.57 1.90 16.35
N GLN A 141 -0.69 2.96 15.53
CA GLN A 141 -1.46 2.92 14.29
C GLN A 141 -0.88 1.92 13.26
N LEU A 142 0.46 1.85 13.11
CA LEU A 142 1.10 0.90 12.20
C LEU A 142 0.88 -0.54 12.66
N SER A 143 1.01 -0.80 13.96
CA SER A 143 0.80 -2.15 14.51
C SER A 143 -0.64 -2.64 14.32
N GLN A 144 -1.63 -1.76 14.48
CA GLN A 144 -3.03 -2.06 14.19
C GLN A 144 -3.28 -2.30 12.70
N ALA A 145 -2.74 -1.43 11.84
CA ALA A 145 -2.92 -1.54 10.39
C ALA A 145 -2.22 -2.77 9.78
N ALA A 146 -1.07 -3.17 10.30
CA ALA A 146 -0.30 -4.30 9.80
C ALA A 146 -0.71 -5.65 10.43
N GLY A 147 -1.14 -5.64 11.68
CA GLY A 147 -1.35 -6.82 12.51
C GLY A 147 -2.72 -7.51 12.35
N SER A 148 -3.13 -8.19 13.43
CA SER A 148 -4.35 -9.00 13.50
C SER A 148 -5.67 -8.24 13.40
N TRP A 149 -5.64 -6.91 13.35
CA TRP A 149 -6.80 -6.03 13.18
C TRP A 149 -6.89 -5.47 11.75
N GLY A 150 -5.80 -5.57 10.99
CA GLY A 150 -5.66 -5.00 9.66
C GLY A 150 -5.18 -6.02 8.62
N MET A 151 -4.02 -5.78 8.04
CA MET A 151 -3.52 -6.51 6.88
C MET A 151 -3.42 -8.02 7.10
N VAL A 152 -2.90 -8.47 8.26
CA VAL A 152 -2.79 -9.92 8.56
C VAL A 152 -4.18 -10.56 8.71
N ALA A 153 -5.15 -9.88 9.34
CA ALA A 153 -6.54 -10.37 9.40
C ALA A 153 -7.14 -10.50 7.98
N GLY A 154 -6.92 -9.50 7.13
CA GLY A 154 -7.36 -9.55 5.74
C GLY A 154 -6.70 -10.67 4.94
N GLN A 155 -5.42 -10.97 5.21
CA GLN A 155 -4.71 -12.09 4.59
C GLN A 155 -5.30 -13.45 5.02
N VAL A 156 -5.65 -13.61 6.29
CA VAL A 156 -6.36 -14.82 6.76
C VAL A 156 -7.68 -14.99 6.03
N GLY A 157 -8.48 -13.92 5.95
CA GLY A 157 -9.76 -13.95 5.23
C GLY A 157 -9.60 -14.28 3.74
N ASP A 158 -8.53 -13.81 3.10
CA ASP A 158 -8.22 -14.12 1.69
C ASP A 158 -7.93 -15.61 1.50
N ILE A 159 -7.09 -16.22 2.37
CA ILE A 159 -6.79 -17.66 2.36
C ILE A 159 -8.07 -18.51 2.62
N GLU A 160 -8.89 -18.12 3.58
CA GLU A 160 -10.15 -18.83 3.89
C GLU A 160 -11.13 -18.73 2.73
N ALA A 161 -11.16 -17.59 2.01
CA ALA A 161 -12.01 -17.37 0.85
C ALA A 161 -11.63 -18.23 -0.38
N GLU A 162 -10.42 -18.76 -0.44
CA GLU A 162 -10.04 -19.76 -1.46
C GLU A 162 -10.73 -21.10 -1.26
N GLN A 163 -11.02 -21.45 0.00
CA GLN A 163 -11.69 -22.72 0.34
C GLN A 163 -13.22 -22.57 0.44
N THR A 164 -13.70 -21.41 0.85
CA THR A 164 -15.12 -21.13 1.04
C THR A 164 -15.47 -19.79 0.40
N PRO A 165 -16.20 -19.80 -0.74
CA PRO A 165 -16.57 -18.58 -1.44
C PRO A 165 -17.29 -17.60 -0.51
N VAL A 166 -16.91 -16.33 -0.60
CA VAL A 166 -17.51 -15.24 0.17
C VAL A 166 -18.49 -14.43 -0.69
N ASP A 167 -19.45 -13.79 -0.05
CA ASP A 167 -20.32 -12.82 -0.70
C ASP A 167 -19.62 -11.47 -0.93
N TYR A 168 -20.31 -10.54 -1.57
CA TYR A 168 -19.78 -9.20 -1.85
C TYR A 168 -19.33 -8.46 -0.58
N GLN A 169 -20.05 -8.59 0.53
CA GLN A 169 -19.69 -7.90 1.78
C GLN A 169 -18.44 -8.53 2.42
N GLY A 170 -18.35 -9.85 2.40
CA GLY A 170 -17.16 -10.58 2.86
C GLY A 170 -15.92 -10.19 2.04
N LEU A 171 -16.03 -10.17 0.70
CA LEU A 171 -14.93 -9.75 -0.19
C LEU A 171 -14.51 -8.29 0.12
N LYS A 172 -15.49 -7.38 0.26
CA LYS A 172 -15.22 -5.99 0.61
C LYS A 172 -14.48 -5.86 1.94
N GLN A 173 -14.83 -6.64 2.95
CA GLN A 173 -14.15 -6.64 4.25
C GLN A 173 -12.72 -7.17 4.15
N ILE A 174 -12.49 -8.27 3.44
CA ILE A 174 -11.15 -8.83 3.19
C ILE A 174 -10.26 -7.76 2.55
N HIS A 175 -10.71 -7.12 1.49
CA HIS A 175 -9.94 -6.10 0.77
C HIS A 175 -9.73 -4.83 1.59
N ASP A 176 -10.70 -4.40 2.39
CA ASP A 176 -10.56 -3.26 3.30
C ASP A 176 -9.47 -3.53 4.36
N GLN A 177 -9.36 -4.77 4.85
CA GLN A 177 -8.33 -5.17 5.79
C GLN A 177 -6.98 -5.43 5.11
N LYS A 178 -6.92 -6.34 4.12
CA LYS A 178 -5.67 -6.75 3.46
C LYS A 178 -4.96 -5.59 2.77
N THR A 179 -5.71 -4.78 2.06
CA THR A 179 -5.18 -3.70 1.21
C THR A 179 -5.46 -2.31 1.79
N GLY A 180 -6.69 -2.05 2.22
CA GLY A 180 -7.14 -0.75 2.69
C GLY A 180 -6.45 -0.29 3.97
N ALA A 181 -6.13 -1.19 4.89
CA ALA A 181 -5.53 -0.82 6.18
C ALA A 181 -4.23 -0.04 6.05
N LEU A 182 -3.31 -0.48 5.17
CA LEU A 182 -2.04 0.22 4.95
C LEU A 182 -2.20 1.52 4.15
N PHE A 183 -3.21 1.65 3.28
CA PHE A 183 -3.52 2.93 2.64
C PHE A 183 -4.09 3.94 3.64
N ARG A 184 -4.98 3.50 4.54
CA ARG A 184 -5.47 4.35 5.64
C ARG A 184 -4.32 4.81 6.52
N PHE A 185 -3.44 3.89 6.95
CA PHE A 185 -2.26 4.26 7.73
C PHE A 185 -1.40 5.30 7.03
N ALA A 186 -1.13 5.17 5.72
CA ALA A 186 -0.34 6.14 4.98
C ALA A 186 -0.87 7.57 5.13
N LEU A 187 -2.17 7.74 4.97
CA LEU A 187 -2.83 9.06 5.04
C LEU A 187 -2.92 9.58 6.47
N GLU A 188 -3.26 8.71 7.41
CA GLU A 188 -3.33 9.04 8.84
C GLU A 188 -1.96 9.42 9.40
N ALA A 189 -0.90 8.69 9.04
CA ALA A 189 0.45 9.02 9.45
C ALA A 189 0.89 10.40 8.95
N GLY A 190 0.60 10.72 7.68
CA GLY A 190 0.84 12.07 7.15
C GLY A 190 0.04 13.14 7.91
N ALA A 191 -1.21 12.86 8.28
CA ALA A 191 -2.06 13.77 9.05
C ALA A 191 -1.53 13.96 10.49
N ILE A 192 -1.12 12.90 11.16
CA ILE A 192 -0.55 12.93 12.53
C ILE A 192 0.74 13.76 12.53
N ILE A 193 1.70 13.46 11.66
CA ILE A 193 2.98 14.19 11.56
C ILE A 193 2.75 15.65 11.19
N GLY A 194 1.77 15.91 10.31
CA GLY A 194 1.40 17.26 9.87
C GLY A 194 0.58 18.05 10.88
N GLY A 195 0.20 17.48 12.03
CA GLY A 195 -0.63 18.14 13.03
C GLY A 195 -2.03 18.51 12.55
N ALA A 196 -2.61 17.68 11.66
CA ALA A 196 -3.95 17.91 11.14
C ALA A 196 -5.02 17.78 12.24
N ASP A 197 -6.13 18.52 12.10
CA ASP A 197 -7.25 18.39 13.02
C ASP A 197 -8.00 17.05 12.87
N ALA A 198 -8.83 16.71 13.84
CA ALA A 198 -9.58 15.45 13.89
C ALA A 198 -10.49 15.26 12.66
N ARG A 199 -11.07 16.34 12.12
CA ARG A 199 -11.93 16.31 10.94
C ARG A 199 -11.15 15.94 9.69
N THR A 200 -10.00 16.59 9.49
CA THR A 200 -9.07 16.29 8.39
C THR A 200 -8.57 14.84 8.48
N CYS A 201 -8.19 14.38 9.67
CA CYS A 201 -7.78 12.99 9.90
C CYS A 201 -8.89 12.00 9.52
N GLN A 202 -10.13 12.27 9.94
CA GLN A 202 -11.29 11.42 9.60
C GLN A 202 -11.56 11.41 8.10
N ALA A 203 -11.51 12.54 7.42
CA ALA A 203 -11.71 12.63 5.97
C ALA A 203 -10.63 11.87 5.20
N LEU A 204 -9.35 12.02 5.57
CA LEU A 204 -8.25 11.28 4.97
C LEU A 204 -8.36 9.78 5.21
N ARG A 205 -8.84 9.34 6.39
CA ARG A 205 -9.14 7.93 6.67
C ARG A 205 -10.23 7.40 5.72
N GLN A 206 -11.31 8.16 5.50
CA GLN A 206 -12.37 7.77 4.57
C GLN A 206 -11.86 7.74 3.13
N PHE A 207 -11.08 8.73 2.71
CA PHE A 207 -10.41 8.70 1.40
C PHE A 207 -9.57 7.43 1.24
N GLY A 208 -8.74 7.07 2.23
CA GLY A 208 -7.92 5.85 2.20
C GLY A 208 -8.74 4.57 2.08
N ARG A 209 -9.93 4.52 2.72
CA ARG A 209 -10.85 3.39 2.60
C ARG A 209 -11.38 3.27 1.17
N HIS A 210 -11.93 4.35 0.61
CA HIS A 210 -12.47 4.34 -0.75
C HIS A 210 -11.39 4.04 -1.78
N PHE A 211 -10.21 4.66 -1.63
CA PHE A 211 -9.07 4.38 -2.49
C PHE A 211 -8.63 2.91 -2.43
N GLY A 212 -8.50 2.33 -1.24
CA GLY A 212 -8.09 0.93 -1.06
C GLY A 212 -9.05 -0.06 -1.71
N LEU A 213 -10.37 0.19 -1.58
CA LEU A 213 -11.40 -0.61 -2.24
C LEU A 213 -11.35 -0.44 -3.77
N ALA A 214 -11.30 0.80 -4.25
CA ALA A 214 -11.18 1.10 -5.67
C ALA A 214 -9.92 0.47 -6.29
N TYR A 215 -8.79 0.51 -5.56
CA TYR A 215 -7.54 -0.11 -5.99
C TYR A 215 -7.68 -1.63 -6.18
N GLN A 216 -8.39 -2.31 -5.28
CA GLN A 216 -8.59 -3.74 -5.38
C GLN A 216 -9.58 -4.10 -6.49
N ILE A 217 -10.71 -3.37 -6.60
CA ILE A 217 -11.65 -3.53 -7.72
C ILE A 217 -10.95 -3.33 -9.07
N HIS A 218 -10.08 -2.33 -9.16
CA HIS A 218 -9.28 -2.05 -10.35
C HIS A 218 -8.34 -3.22 -10.67
N ASN A 219 -7.64 -3.78 -9.67
CA ASN A 219 -6.76 -4.93 -9.89
C ASN A 219 -7.53 -6.14 -10.43
N ASP A 220 -8.69 -6.47 -9.84
CA ASP A 220 -9.54 -7.58 -10.29
C ASP A 220 -10.06 -7.34 -11.72
N LEU A 221 -10.42 -6.10 -12.06
CA LEU A 221 -10.80 -5.72 -13.42
C LEU A 221 -9.63 -5.84 -14.41
N MET A 222 -8.42 -5.46 -13.98
CA MET A 222 -7.22 -5.55 -14.82
C MET A 222 -6.77 -6.99 -15.03
N ASP A 223 -7.05 -7.94 -14.12
CA ASP A 223 -6.82 -9.34 -14.34
C ASP A 223 -7.71 -9.89 -15.47
N VAL A 224 -8.93 -9.39 -15.60
CA VAL A 224 -9.88 -9.81 -16.66
C VAL A 224 -9.67 -9.03 -17.97
N LEU A 225 -9.39 -7.72 -17.90
CA LEU A 225 -9.33 -6.81 -19.07
C LEU A 225 -7.92 -6.57 -19.60
N GLY A 226 -6.92 -6.78 -18.74
CA GLY A 226 -5.53 -6.47 -19.04
C GLY A 226 -4.89 -7.52 -19.96
N SER A 227 -3.77 -7.14 -20.58
CA SER A 227 -2.83 -8.08 -21.20
C SER A 227 -1.65 -8.32 -20.26
N GLN A 228 -0.96 -9.45 -20.39
CA GLN A 228 0.23 -9.77 -19.60
C GLN A 228 1.32 -8.68 -19.72
N GLU A 229 1.40 -7.98 -20.86
CA GLU A 229 2.33 -6.87 -21.09
C GLU A 229 2.02 -5.65 -20.21
N VAL A 230 0.75 -5.42 -19.86
CA VAL A 230 0.29 -4.28 -19.06
C VAL A 230 0.29 -4.60 -17.57
N THR A 231 -0.08 -5.83 -17.21
CA THR A 231 -0.22 -6.23 -15.79
C THR A 231 1.08 -6.74 -15.17
N GLY A 232 2.03 -7.21 -15.99
CA GLY A 232 3.27 -7.87 -15.52
C GLY A 232 3.05 -9.21 -14.81
N LYS A 233 1.83 -9.74 -14.83
CA LYS A 233 1.40 -11.04 -14.31
C LYS A 233 0.69 -11.84 -15.39
N VAL A 234 0.58 -13.16 -15.20
CA VAL A 234 -0.31 -14.00 -16.04
C VAL A 234 -1.74 -13.53 -15.81
N THR A 235 -2.42 -13.08 -16.86
CA THR A 235 -3.84 -12.68 -16.79
C THR A 235 -4.73 -13.91 -16.63
N GLN A 236 -5.93 -13.72 -16.02
CA GLN A 236 -6.88 -14.78 -15.67
C GLN A 236 -6.37 -15.75 -14.58
N ALA A 237 -5.37 -15.35 -13.79
CA ALA A 237 -4.86 -16.16 -12.69
C ALA A 237 -5.95 -16.39 -11.62
N ASP A 238 -6.77 -15.39 -11.32
CA ASP A 238 -7.86 -15.47 -10.34
C ASP A 238 -8.97 -16.44 -10.79
N GLN A 239 -9.26 -16.52 -12.10
CA GLN A 239 -10.22 -17.48 -12.64
C GLN A 239 -9.73 -18.94 -12.53
N ALA A 240 -8.42 -19.16 -12.72
CA ALA A 240 -7.82 -20.48 -12.57
C ALA A 240 -7.81 -20.96 -11.11
N LEU A 241 -7.76 -20.03 -10.15
CA LEU A 241 -7.74 -20.30 -8.70
C LEU A 241 -9.13 -20.32 -8.06
N THR A 242 -10.23 -20.12 -8.82
CA THR A 242 -11.61 -20.02 -8.31
C THR A 242 -11.78 -18.95 -7.21
N LYS A 243 -10.94 -17.91 -7.20
CA LYS A 243 -11.02 -16.81 -6.23
C LYS A 243 -12.31 -16.00 -6.41
N SER A 244 -12.91 -15.60 -5.28
CA SER A 244 -13.99 -14.61 -5.27
C SER A 244 -13.41 -13.25 -5.65
N THR A 245 -13.88 -12.66 -6.75
CA THR A 245 -13.45 -11.34 -7.24
C THR A 245 -14.65 -10.46 -7.53
N TYR A 246 -14.47 -9.13 -7.63
CA TYR A 246 -15.58 -8.25 -7.99
C TYR A 246 -16.22 -8.62 -9.34
N PRO A 247 -15.46 -8.92 -10.42
CA PRO A 247 -16.07 -9.39 -11.66
C PRO A 247 -16.82 -10.73 -11.55
N SER A 248 -16.35 -11.65 -10.69
CA SER A 248 -17.06 -12.95 -10.52
C SER A 248 -18.38 -12.81 -9.76
N LEU A 249 -18.46 -11.87 -8.80
CA LEU A 249 -19.65 -11.64 -7.96
C LEU A 249 -20.67 -10.69 -8.60
N LEU A 250 -20.21 -9.65 -9.31
CA LEU A 250 -21.06 -8.57 -9.82
C LEU A 250 -21.19 -8.57 -11.35
N GLY A 251 -20.45 -9.44 -12.04
CA GLY A 251 -20.22 -9.31 -13.47
C GLY A 251 -19.31 -8.13 -13.80
N LEU A 252 -18.79 -8.12 -15.04
CA LEU A 252 -17.84 -7.11 -15.49
C LEU A 252 -18.39 -5.68 -15.40
N GLN A 253 -19.65 -5.48 -15.77
CA GLN A 253 -20.28 -4.17 -15.74
C GLN A 253 -20.53 -3.70 -14.30
N GLY A 254 -21.03 -4.57 -13.41
CA GLY A 254 -21.23 -4.25 -12.01
C GLY A 254 -19.91 -3.93 -11.28
N ALA A 255 -18.82 -4.62 -11.61
CA ALA A 255 -17.49 -4.28 -11.07
C ALA A 255 -16.99 -2.90 -11.54
N LYS A 256 -17.22 -2.52 -12.81
CA LYS A 256 -16.90 -1.17 -13.31
C LYS A 256 -17.71 -0.08 -12.61
N GLU A 257 -18.97 -0.33 -12.37
CA GLU A 257 -19.86 0.60 -11.64
C GLU A 257 -19.41 0.73 -10.17
N ALA A 258 -19.04 -0.38 -9.52
CA ALA A 258 -18.48 -0.36 -8.16
C ALA A 258 -17.18 0.44 -8.09
N LEU A 259 -16.26 0.29 -9.06
CA LEU A 259 -15.06 1.11 -9.17
C LEU A 259 -15.40 2.60 -9.28
N ALA A 260 -16.31 2.96 -10.17
CA ALA A 260 -16.69 4.35 -10.38
C ALA A 260 -17.29 4.99 -9.12
N VAL A 261 -18.09 4.24 -8.34
CA VAL A 261 -18.66 4.69 -7.06
C VAL A 261 -17.56 5.00 -6.06
N GLU A 262 -16.60 4.08 -5.86
CA GLU A 262 -15.54 4.25 -4.88
C GLU A 262 -14.58 5.40 -5.30
N VAL A 263 -14.25 5.54 -6.59
CA VAL A 263 -13.43 6.65 -7.11
C VAL A 263 -14.13 7.98 -6.95
N SER A 264 -15.45 8.06 -7.27
CA SER A 264 -16.23 9.28 -7.09
C SER A 264 -16.31 9.72 -5.64
N ALA A 265 -16.53 8.77 -4.72
CA ALA A 265 -16.54 9.06 -3.28
C ALA A 265 -15.18 9.57 -2.79
N ALA A 266 -14.09 8.95 -3.24
CA ALA A 266 -12.74 9.41 -2.93
C ALA A 266 -12.49 10.84 -3.46
N SER A 267 -12.87 11.12 -4.70
CA SER A 267 -12.71 12.46 -5.30
C SER A 267 -13.49 13.52 -4.54
N GLN A 268 -14.74 13.22 -4.17
CA GLN A 268 -15.60 14.16 -3.42
C GLN A 268 -14.99 14.56 -2.07
N ILE A 269 -14.39 13.59 -1.35
CA ILE A 269 -13.70 13.86 -0.08
C ILE A 269 -12.56 14.86 -0.27
N LEU A 270 -11.75 14.71 -1.33
CA LEU A 270 -10.64 15.62 -1.62
C LEU A 270 -11.13 17.03 -1.99
N GLU A 271 -12.23 17.10 -2.76
CA GLU A 271 -12.84 18.38 -3.10
C GLU A 271 -13.36 19.12 -1.86
N ASP A 272 -14.03 18.40 -0.96
CA ASP A 272 -14.56 18.98 0.27
C ASP A 272 -13.44 19.45 1.19
N LEU A 273 -12.39 18.65 1.37
CA LEU A 273 -11.18 19.05 2.11
C LEU A 273 -10.53 20.30 1.50
N ALA A 274 -10.42 20.37 0.18
CA ALA A 274 -9.83 21.52 -0.51
C ALA A 274 -10.68 22.80 -0.32
N LYS A 275 -12.01 22.69 -0.42
CA LYS A 275 -12.94 23.82 -0.19
C LYS A 275 -12.87 24.33 1.24
N GLU A 276 -12.81 23.45 2.21
CA GLU A 276 -12.85 23.81 3.64
C GLU A 276 -11.53 24.38 4.15
N SER A 277 -10.41 23.78 3.75
CA SER A 277 -9.09 24.17 4.24
C SER A 277 -8.37 25.21 3.39
N GLY A 278 -8.80 25.39 2.13
CA GLY A 278 -8.09 26.18 1.12
C GLY A 278 -6.76 25.55 0.67
N ARG A 279 -6.50 24.27 1.02
CA ARG A 279 -5.26 23.55 0.68
C ARG A 279 -5.43 22.70 -0.58
N PRO A 280 -4.33 22.39 -1.29
CA PRO A 280 -4.37 21.73 -2.59
C PRO A 280 -4.47 20.20 -2.49
N TYR A 281 -5.55 19.68 -1.90
CA TYR A 281 -5.79 18.23 -1.81
C TYR A 281 -5.90 17.54 -3.18
N GLN A 282 -6.01 18.32 -4.28
CA GLN A 282 -5.97 17.80 -5.65
C GLN A 282 -4.69 17.04 -5.99
N ILE A 283 -3.57 17.26 -5.25
CA ILE A 283 -2.35 16.45 -5.39
C ILE A 283 -2.65 14.96 -5.17
N LEU A 284 -3.47 14.61 -4.17
CA LEU A 284 -3.92 13.25 -3.95
C LEU A 284 -4.86 12.75 -5.06
N GLY A 285 -5.54 13.65 -5.77
CA GLY A 285 -6.36 13.33 -6.93
C GLY A 285 -5.56 12.67 -8.07
N GLY A 286 -4.32 13.11 -8.29
CA GLY A 286 -3.42 12.47 -9.27
C GLY A 286 -3.13 11.00 -8.99
N ILE A 287 -3.33 10.54 -7.75
CA ILE A 287 -3.20 9.11 -7.40
C ILE A 287 -4.40 8.30 -7.91
N LEU A 288 -5.59 8.94 -8.04
CA LEU A 288 -6.77 8.28 -8.60
C LEU A 288 -6.59 7.95 -10.09
N ASP A 289 -5.70 8.64 -10.81
CA ASP A 289 -5.40 8.37 -12.22
C ASP A 289 -4.86 6.94 -12.43
N TYR A 290 -4.21 6.35 -11.39
CA TYR A 290 -3.78 4.95 -11.43
C TYR A 290 -4.94 3.94 -11.52
N LEU A 291 -6.17 4.37 -11.24
CA LEU A 291 -7.38 3.55 -11.26
C LEU A 291 -8.15 3.65 -12.57
N THR A 292 -7.58 4.35 -13.56
CA THR A 292 -8.19 4.49 -14.88
C THR A 292 -8.09 3.17 -15.65
N LEU A 293 -9.25 2.68 -16.09
CA LEU A 293 -9.30 1.47 -16.92
C LEU A 293 -8.88 1.78 -18.37
N PRO A 294 -8.26 0.81 -19.07
CA PRO A 294 -7.99 0.95 -20.49
C PRO A 294 -9.26 1.23 -21.25
N SER A 295 -9.21 2.18 -22.20
CA SER A 295 -10.33 2.42 -23.11
C SER A 295 -10.63 1.14 -23.89
N ALA A 296 -11.90 0.73 -23.94
CA ALA A 296 -12.31 -0.37 -24.80
C ALA A 296 -11.91 -0.02 -26.25
N LYS A 297 -11.06 -0.87 -26.85
CA LYS A 297 -10.73 -0.76 -28.28
C LYS A 297 -11.87 -1.28 -29.11
#